data_428cc737f9f9dde555c2e17fa216fea7
#
_entry.id   428cc737f9f9dde555c2e17fa216fea7
#
_cell.length_a   1.000
_cell.length_b   1.000
_cell.length_c   1.000
_cell.angle_alpha   90.00
_cell.angle_beta   90.00
_cell.angle_gamma   90.00
#
_symmetry.space_group_name_H-M   'P 1'
#
loop_
_entity.id
_entity.type
_entity.pdbx_description
1 polymer ?
#
loop_
_entity_poly.entity_id
_entity_poly.type
_entity_poly.pdbx_seq_one_letter_code
_entity_poly.pdbx_strand_id
1 'polypeptide(L)'
;MLKICQARLQQYMNHELPDVQAGFRKGRGTRGQIANIHWITEKASEFQKNIHFFFIDYAKAFDCVDHNKLWKILKEMGIPDHRTCLLRNLYAGQEATVRTGHGTTDWFQIGKSVHQGCILSPCLSNLFAEYIMRNAGLEEAQAGIKTAGRNINNLRYADDTTLMAESEEELKSLLIKVKEESERKSWLKAQHSENEDHGSSLHGK
;
A
#
# COMPACT_ATOMS: atom_id res chain seq x y z
N MET A 1 -15.40 6.11 21.16
CA MET A 1 -15.26 4.71 20.69
C MET A 1 -14.14 4.58 19.65
N LEU A 2 -14.12 5.32 18.53
CA LEU A 2 -13.12 5.20 17.45
C LEU A 2 -11.66 5.34 17.92
N LYS A 3 -11.34 6.29 18.81
CA LYS A 3 -9.97 6.45 19.36
C LYS A 3 -9.49 5.21 20.13
N ILE A 4 -10.39 4.50 20.82
CA ILE A 4 -10.04 3.25 21.52
C ILE A 4 -9.74 2.15 20.50
N CYS A 5 -10.57 2.03 19.46
CA CYS A 5 -10.32 1.09 18.36
C CYS A 5 -9.00 1.39 17.67
N GLN A 6 -8.72 2.66 17.38
CA GLN A 6 -7.47 3.11 16.80
C GLN A 6 -6.26 2.72 17.65
N ALA A 7 -6.27 3.06 18.94
CA ALA A 7 -5.16 2.75 19.83
C ALA A 7 -4.85 1.24 19.90
N ARG A 8 -5.89 0.41 19.86
CA ARG A 8 -5.75 -1.05 19.83
C ARG A 8 -5.24 -1.57 18.48
N LEU A 9 -5.75 -1.05 17.35
CA LEU A 9 -5.24 -1.40 16.02
C LEU A 9 -3.80 -0.94 15.83
N GLN A 10 -3.45 0.24 16.36
CA GLN A 10 -2.08 0.77 16.29
C GLN A 10 -1.05 -0.18 16.92
N GLN A 11 -1.40 -0.89 17.99
CA GLN A 11 -0.52 -1.89 18.60
C GLN A 11 -0.23 -3.03 17.63
N TYR A 12 -1.26 -3.57 16.95
CA TYR A 12 -1.08 -4.59 15.90
C TYR A 12 -0.30 -4.05 14.71
N MET A 13 -0.66 -2.87 14.24
CA MET A 13 0.05 -2.23 13.13
C MET A 13 1.55 -2.06 13.44
N ASN A 14 1.90 -1.64 14.66
CA ASN A 14 3.29 -1.48 15.05
C ASN A 14 4.06 -2.81 15.12
N HIS A 15 3.37 -3.91 15.44
CA HIS A 15 3.95 -5.25 15.46
C HIS A 15 4.06 -5.86 14.06
N GLU A 16 3.03 -5.69 13.25
CA GLU A 16 2.92 -6.33 11.94
C GLU A 16 3.68 -5.60 10.83
N LEU A 17 3.77 -4.27 10.89
CA LEU A 17 4.42 -3.53 9.83
C LEU A 17 5.94 -3.58 9.95
N PRO A 18 6.65 -3.97 8.88
CA PRO A 18 8.11 -3.97 8.83
C PRO A 18 8.67 -2.54 8.86
N ASP A 19 9.97 -2.45 9.08
CA ASP A 19 10.67 -1.16 9.16
C ASP A 19 10.67 -0.37 7.85
N VAL A 20 10.51 -1.04 6.73
CA VAL A 20 10.44 -0.43 5.41
C VAL A 20 9.17 0.41 5.19
N GLN A 21 8.07 0.15 5.93
CA GLN A 21 6.86 0.97 5.91
C GLN A 21 6.94 2.09 6.94
N ALA A 22 6.99 3.35 6.49
CA ALA A 22 7.06 4.53 7.35
C ALA A 22 5.75 5.33 7.45
N GLY A 23 4.80 5.10 6.54
CA GLY A 23 3.54 5.85 6.49
C GLY A 23 2.67 5.65 7.72
N PHE A 24 2.11 6.75 8.23
CA PHE A 24 1.21 6.77 9.39
C PHE A 24 1.77 6.16 10.68
N ARG A 25 3.10 6.09 10.81
CA ARG A 25 3.79 5.60 12.02
C ARG A 25 4.40 6.76 12.80
N LYS A 26 4.25 6.72 14.14
CA LYS A 26 4.81 7.73 15.04
C LYS A 26 6.33 7.76 14.93
N GLY A 27 6.89 8.96 14.77
CA GLY A 27 8.34 9.17 14.66
C GLY A 27 8.96 8.81 13.31
N ARG A 28 8.15 8.40 12.32
CA ARG A 28 8.57 8.12 10.95
C ARG A 28 7.93 9.12 9.98
N GLY A 29 8.66 9.51 8.95
CA GLY A 29 8.19 10.48 7.97
C GLY A 29 8.92 10.34 6.64
N THR A 30 8.46 11.08 5.63
CA THR A 30 9.04 11.11 4.28
C THR A 30 10.53 11.48 4.30
N ARG A 31 10.95 12.38 5.19
CA ARG A 31 12.36 12.73 5.37
C ARG A 31 13.24 11.51 5.64
N GLY A 32 12.78 10.58 6.48
CA GLY A 32 13.50 9.36 6.79
C GLY A 32 13.62 8.45 5.56
N GLN A 33 12.58 8.32 4.76
CA GLN A 33 12.63 7.51 3.53
C GLN A 33 13.52 8.14 2.46
N ILE A 34 13.47 9.46 2.31
CA ILE A 34 14.40 10.18 1.41
C ILE A 34 15.85 9.97 1.85
N ALA A 35 16.14 10.09 3.16
CA ALA A 35 17.47 9.85 3.70
C ALA A 35 17.94 8.40 3.45
N ASN A 36 17.05 7.42 3.56
CA ASN A 36 17.35 6.01 3.25
C ASN A 36 17.73 5.84 1.77
N ILE A 37 16.98 6.43 0.84
CA ILE A 37 17.28 6.38 -0.60
C ILE A 37 18.63 7.04 -0.88
N HIS A 38 18.88 8.21 -0.32
CA HIS A 38 20.18 8.91 -0.45
C HIS A 38 21.33 8.03 0.05
N TRP A 39 21.19 7.48 1.26
CA TRP A 39 22.22 6.63 1.84
C TRP A 39 22.48 5.38 0.99
N ILE A 40 21.43 4.72 0.48
CA ILE A 40 21.56 3.57 -0.42
C ILE A 40 22.31 3.96 -1.70
N THR A 41 21.94 5.09 -2.31
CA THR A 41 22.58 5.59 -3.54
C THR A 41 24.05 5.92 -3.33
N GLU A 42 24.39 6.60 -2.22
CA GLU A 42 25.79 6.91 -1.86
C GLU A 42 26.61 5.62 -1.68
N LYS A 43 26.06 4.65 -0.93
CA LYS A 43 26.74 3.37 -0.71
C LYS A 43 26.94 2.59 -2.01
N ALA A 44 25.96 2.57 -2.89
CA ALA A 44 26.11 1.94 -4.19
C ALA A 44 27.22 2.60 -5.03
N SER A 45 27.27 3.93 -5.02
CA SER A 45 28.33 4.69 -5.71
C SER A 45 29.72 4.37 -5.13
N GLU A 46 29.86 4.31 -3.79
CA GLU A 46 31.12 3.92 -3.15
C GLU A 46 31.60 2.52 -3.58
N PHE A 47 30.69 1.58 -3.75
CA PHE A 47 30.99 0.20 -4.15
C PHE A 47 30.91 -0.03 -5.66
N GLN A 48 30.71 1.02 -6.46
CA GLN A 48 30.56 0.95 -7.94
C GLN A 48 29.48 -0.04 -8.38
N LYS A 49 28.38 -0.10 -7.62
CA LYS A 49 27.21 -0.95 -7.93
C LYS A 49 26.13 -0.13 -8.61
N ASN A 50 25.52 -0.72 -9.64
CA ASN A 50 24.32 -0.16 -10.26
C ASN A 50 23.12 -0.40 -9.34
N ILE A 51 22.22 0.59 -9.26
CA ILE A 51 20.93 0.46 -8.61
C ILE A 51 19.86 0.95 -9.56
N HIS A 52 18.80 0.16 -9.65
CA HIS A 52 17.60 0.48 -10.38
C HIS A 52 16.46 0.72 -9.39
N PHE A 53 15.72 1.80 -9.58
CA PHE A 53 14.56 2.16 -8.78
C PHE A 53 13.29 2.13 -9.63
N PHE A 54 12.20 1.67 -9.04
CA PHE A 54 10.86 1.76 -9.62
C PHE A 54 9.89 2.32 -8.58
N PHE A 55 9.24 3.43 -8.93
CA PHE A 55 8.29 4.10 -8.04
C PHE A 55 6.88 3.69 -8.42
N ILE A 56 6.11 3.23 -7.43
CA ILE A 56 4.71 2.86 -7.58
C ILE A 56 3.89 3.84 -6.77
N ASP A 57 3.01 4.57 -7.45
CA ASP A 57 1.97 5.39 -6.86
C ASP A 57 0.62 4.67 -7.06
N TYR A 58 -0.06 4.34 -5.97
CA TYR A 58 -1.34 3.66 -6.03
C TYR A 58 -2.48 4.68 -6.12
N ALA A 59 -3.03 4.87 -7.31
CA ALA A 59 -4.22 5.68 -7.46
C ALA A 59 -5.36 5.16 -6.58
N LYS A 60 -5.91 6.03 -5.72
CA LYS A 60 -7.08 5.71 -4.89
C LYS A 60 -6.86 4.50 -3.94
N ALA A 61 -5.68 4.36 -3.31
CA ALA A 61 -5.36 3.26 -2.43
C ALA A 61 -6.43 2.99 -1.35
N PHE A 62 -6.99 4.05 -0.75
CA PHE A 62 -8.08 3.94 0.23
C PHE A 62 -9.39 3.43 -0.40
N ASP A 63 -9.70 3.82 -1.63
CA ASP A 63 -10.96 3.48 -2.31
C ASP A 63 -10.96 2.03 -2.83
N CYS A 64 -9.77 1.45 -3.01
CA CYS A 64 -9.60 0.09 -3.51
C CYS A 64 -9.73 -1.00 -2.43
N VAL A 65 -9.82 -0.64 -1.16
CA VAL A 65 -9.93 -1.59 -0.05
C VAL A 65 -11.32 -2.24 -0.05
N ASP A 66 -11.40 -3.51 -0.46
CA ASP A 66 -12.63 -4.31 -0.42
C ASP A 66 -12.90 -4.77 1.01
N HIS A 67 -14.08 -4.46 1.55
CA HIS A 67 -14.44 -4.77 2.95
C HIS A 67 -14.39 -6.27 3.23
N ASN A 68 -14.92 -7.12 2.33
CA ASN A 68 -14.96 -8.57 2.56
C ASN A 68 -13.56 -9.17 2.59
N LYS A 69 -12.66 -8.66 1.74
CA LYS A 69 -11.25 -9.07 1.73
C LYS A 69 -10.52 -8.54 2.97
N LEU A 70 -10.77 -7.29 3.35
CA LEU A 70 -10.16 -6.67 4.54
C LEU A 70 -10.43 -7.50 5.79
N TRP A 71 -11.68 -7.93 6.03
CA TRP A 71 -11.99 -8.70 7.24
C TRP A 71 -11.29 -10.07 7.28
N LYS A 72 -11.11 -10.71 6.11
CA LYS A 72 -10.34 -11.97 6.01
C LYS A 72 -8.86 -11.72 6.29
N ILE A 73 -8.30 -10.67 5.70
CA ILE A 73 -6.90 -10.27 5.89
C ILE A 73 -6.61 -9.98 7.36
N LEU A 74 -7.45 -9.19 8.03
CA LEU A 74 -7.26 -8.87 9.45
C LEU A 74 -7.27 -10.13 10.32
N LYS A 75 -8.12 -11.10 9.99
CA LYS A 75 -8.16 -12.40 10.68
C LYS A 75 -6.89 -13.22 10.42
N GLU A 76 -6.44 -13.31 9.17
CA GLU A 76 -5.23 -14.02 8.77
C GLU A 76 -3.97 -13.39 9.38
N MET A 77 -3.97 -12.07 9.61
CA MET A 77 -2.92 -11.34 10.34
C MET A 77 -3.02 -11.46 11.87
N GLY A 78 -3.90 -12.34 12.40
CA GLY A 78 -4.00 -12.61 13.83
C GLY A 78 -4.76 -11.57 14.64
N ILE A 79 -5.51 -10.65 14.01
CA ILE A 79 -6.37 -9.73 14.74
C ILE A 79 -7.57 -10.49 15.29
N PRO A 80 -7.84 -10.43 16.61
CA PRO A 80 -8.90 -11.21 17.25
C PRO A 80 -10.28 -10.98 16.64
N ASP A 81 -11.07 -12.05 16.51
CA ASP A 81 -12.39 -12.04 15.88
C ASP A 81 -13.35 -10.97 16.46
N HIS A 82 -13.32 -10.76 17.79
CA HIS A 82 -14.18 -9.76 18.42
C HIS A 82 -13.85 -8.32 17.98
N ARG A 83 -12.57 -8.03 17.65
CA ARG A 83 -12.14 -6.72 17.14
C ARG A 83 -12.49 -6.58 15.66
N THR A 84 -12.26 -7.61 14.87
CA THR A 84 -12.65 -7.64 13.46
C THR A 84 -14.17 -7.52 13.32
N CYS A 85 -14.96 -8.17 14.19
CA CYS A 85 -16.40 -8.03 14.22
C CYS A 85 -16.84 -6.59 14.54
N LEU A 86 -16.20 -5.95 15.54
CA LEU A 86 -16.48 -4.56 15.87
C LEU A 86 -16.21 -3.61 14.69
N LEU A 87 -15.07 -3.78 14.01
CA LEU A 87 -14.73 -3.00 12.82
C LEU A 87 -15.73 -3.25 11.69
N ARG A 88 -16.07 -4.52 11.44
CA ARG A 88 -17.06 -4.90 10.44
C ARG A 88 -18.41 -4.23 10.70
N ASN A 89 -18.86 -4.19 11.96
CA ASN A 89 -20.11 -3.53 12.34
C ASN A 89 -20.05 -2.00 12.14
N LEU A 90 -18.89 -1.38 12.30
CA LEU A 90 -18.71 0.05 12.02
C LEU A 90 -18.82 0.38 10.52
N TYR A 91 -18.49 -0.57 9.65
CA TYR A 91 -18.57 -0.43 8.19
C TYR A 91 -19.85 -1.03 7.60
N ALA A 92 -20.60 -1.80 8.38
CA ALA A 92 -21.85 -2.43 7.92
C ALA A 92 -22.93 -1.40 7.68
N GLY A 93 -23.63 -1.52 6.56
CA GLY A 93 -24.76 -0.65 6.23
C GLY A 93 -24.38 0.81 5.98
N GLN A 94 -23.13 1.10 5.69
CA GLN A 94 -22.75 2.47 5.30
C GLN A 94 -23.34 2.80 3.93
N GLU A 95 -24.03 3.92 3.87
CA GLU A 95 -24.64 4.45 2.66
C GLU A 95 -24.09 5.84 2.39
N ALA A 96 -24.04 6.22 1.13
CA ALA A 96 -23.63 7.54 0.69
C ALA A 96 -24.62 8.10 -0.34
N THR A 97 -24.61 9.41 -0.43
CA THR A 97 -25.28 10.17 -1.49
C THR A 97 -24.33 11.27 -1.95
N VAL A 98 -24.37 11.61 -3.22
CA VAL A 98 -23.51 12.64 -3.81
C VAL A 98 -24.34 13.86 -4.16
N ARG A 99 -23.94 15.03 -3.69
CA ARG A 99 -24.56 16.31 -4.06
C ARG A 99 -23.88 16.83 -5.31
N THR A 100 -24.67 17.00 -6.36
CA THR A 100 -24.23 17.56 -7.64
C THR A 100 -24.87 18.93 -7.86
N GLY A 101 -24.46 19.66 -8.88
CA GLY A 101 -25.10 20.91 -9.29
C GLY A 101 -26.57 20.76 -9.72
N HIS A 102 -27.01 19.55 -10.03
CA HIS A 102 -28.36 19.22 -10.49
C HIS A 102 -29.23 18.56 -9.43
N GLY A 103 -28.73 18.39 -8.18
CA GLY A 103 -29.44 17.76 -7.09
C GLY A 103 -28.59 16.74 -6.33
N THR A 104 -29.27 15.88 -5.59
CA THR A 104 -28.64 14.81 -4.79
C THR A 104 -28.99 13.46 -5.41
N THR A 105 -28.02 12.56 -5.51
CA THR A 105 -28.28 11.17 -5.98
C THR A 105 -29.13 10.40 -4.99
N ASP A 106 -29.67 9.27 -5.41
CA ASP A 106 -30.22 8.29 -4.50
C ASP A 106 -29.13 7.72 -3.58
N TRP A 107 -29.54 7.20 -2.43
CA TRP A 107 -28.63 6.54 -1.50
C TRP A 107 -28.11 5.23 -2.09
N PHE A 108 -26.81 5.01 -2.00
CA PHE A 108 -26.19 3.76 -2.44
C PHE A 108 -25.28 3.20 -1.34
N GLN A 109 -25.20 1.88 -1.27
CA GLN A 109 -24.39 1.20 -0.27
C GLN A 109 -22.91 1.22 -0.63
N ILE A 110 -22.06 1.42 0.41
CA ILE A 110 -20.62 1.42 0.30
C ILE A 110 -20.09 0.03 0.68
N GLY A 111 -19.63 -0.74 -0.31
CA GLY A 111 -19.02 -2.07 -0.10
C GLY A 111 -17.49 -2.08 -0.18
N LYS A 112 -16.89 -0.95 -0.55
CA LYS A 112 -15.45 -0.75 -0.71
C LYS A 112 -15.05 0.58 -0.11
N SER A 113 -13.75 0.81 0.01
CA SER A 113 -13.14 2.02 0.54
C SER A 113 -13.02 2.06 2.06
N VAL A 114 -11.90 2.59 2.52
CA VAL A 114 -11.78 3.06 3.90
C VAL A 114 -11.92 4.57 3.89
N HIS A 115 -12.81 5.08 4.74
CA HIS A 115 -13.23 6.49 4.67
C HIS A 115 -12.07 7.46 4.87
N GLN A 116 -11.78 8.31 3.88
CA GLN A 116 -10.76 9.36 3.98
C GLN A 116 -11.15 10.33 5.12
N GLY A 117 -10.17 10.64 5.97
CA GLY A 117 -10.39 11.45 7.19
C GLY A 117 -10.85 10.65 8.43
N CYS A 118 -11.20 9.38 8.31
CA CYS A 118 -11.42 8.53 9.47
C CYS A 118 -10.10 8.11 10.12
N ILE A 119 -10.02 8.20 11.44
CA ILE A 119 -8.80 7.87 12.20
C ILE A 119 -8.38 6.40 12.10
N LEU A 120 -9.27 5.49 11.68
CA LEU A 120 -9.00 4.06 11.49
C LEU A 120 -8.43 3.75 10.12
N SER A 121 -8.75 4.57 9.11
CA SER A 121 -8.43 4.28 7.71
C SER A 121 -6.93 4.10 7.44
N PRO A 122 -6.02 4.91 8.00
CA PRO A 122 -4.59 4.69 7.83
C PRO A 122 -4.11 3.33 8.34
N CYS A 123 -4.62 2.88 9.49
CA CYS A 123 -4.26 1.58 10.05
C CYS A 123 -4.78 0.43 9.18
N LEU A 124 -6.04 0.52 8.73
CA LEU A 124 -6.67 -0.52 7.92
C LEU A 124 -6.03 -0.62 6.53
N SER A 125 -5.75 0.53 5.90
CA SER A 125 -5.08 0.57 4.60
C SER A 125 -3.65 0.00 4.69
N ASN A 126 -2.87 0.40 5.70
CA ASN A 126 -1.52 -0.13 5.90
C ASN A 126 -1.51 -1.64 6.13
N LEU A 127 -2.42 -2.18 6.95
CA LEU A 127 -2.52 -3.63 7.17
C LEU A 127 -2.93 -4.38 5.90
N PHE A 128 -3.85 -3.80 5.12
CA PHE A 128 -4.24 -4.37 3.83
C PHE A 128 -3.07 -4.39 2.83
N ALA A 129 -2.35 -3.28 2.70
CA ALA A 129 -1.18 -3.16 1.85
C ALA A 129 -0.05 -4.10 2.28
N GLU A 130 0.22 -4.18 3.59
CA GLU A 130 1.23 -5.09 4.15
C GLU A 130 0.95 -6.55 3.82
N TYR A 131 -0.30 -6.97 3.96
CA TYR A 131 -0.70 -8.33 3.60
C TYR A 131 -0.39 -8.64 2.12
N ILE A 132 -0.66 -7.70 1.21
CA ILE A 132 -0.35 -7.85 -0.21
C ILE A 132 1.16 -7.99 -0.41
N MET A 133 1.96 -7.12 0.21
CA MET A 133 3.41 -7.15 0.06
C MET A 133 4.05 -8.43 0.61
N ARG A 134 3.55 -8.96 1.73
CA ARG A 134 3.98 -10.27 2.26
C ARG A 134 3.68 -11.41 1.29
N ASN A 135 2.46 -11.44 0.75
CA ASN A 135 2.07 -12.49 -0.19
C ASN A 135 2.78 -12.37 -1.55
N ALA A 136 3.25 -11.18 -1.92
CA ALA A 136 4.15 -10.99 -3.06
C ALA A 136 5.55 -11.59 -2.81
N GLY A 137 5.86 -12.01 -1.58
CA GLY A 137 7.12 -12.68 -1.23
C GLY A 137 8.35 -11.78 -1.39
N LEU A 138 8.20 -10.47 -1.14
CA LEU A 138 9.32 -9.52 -1.27
C LEU A 138 10.41 -9.76 -0.23
N GLU A 139 10.03 -10.18 0.99
CA GLU A 139 10.99 -10.43 2.07
C GLU A 139 11.87 -11.66 1.79
N GLU A 140 11.32 -12.65 1.07
CA GLU A 140 12.01 -13.88 0.68
C GLU A 140 12.76 -13.74 -0.66
N ALA A 141 12.53 -12.65 -1.38
CA ALA A 141 13.13 -12.43 -2.69
C ALA A 141 14.65 -12.23 -2.55
N GLN A 142 15.43 -12.97 -3.37
CA GLN A 142 16.88 -12.77 -3.47
C GLN A 142 17.23 -11.45 -4.16
N ALA A 143 16.31 -10.92 -4.97
CA ALA A 143 16.42 -9.64 -5.66
C ALA A 143 16.42 -8.48 -4.65
N GLY A 144 17.26 -7.49 -4.85
CA GLY A 144 17.39 -6.32 -3.98
C GLY A 144 18.83 -5.90 -3.79
N ILE A 145 19.03 -4.92 -2.93
CA ILE A 145 20.34 -4.36 -2.62
C ILE A 145 20.85 -4.99 -1.33
N LYS A 146 21.96 -5.71 -1.44
CA LYS A 146 22.61 -6.36 -0.30
C LYS A 146 23.52 -5.38 0.41
N THR A 147 23.17 -4.97 1.63
CA THR A 147 23.95 -4.08 2.44
C THR A 147 23.92 -4.48 3.92
N ALA A 148 25.09 -4.45 4.58
CA ALA A 148 25.24 -4.80 5.99
C ALA A 148 24.55 -6.13 6.40
N GLY A 149 24.59 -7.15 5.53
CA GLY A 149 23.97 -8.46 5.76
C GLY A 149 22.46 -8.49 5.63
N ARG A 150 21.84 -7.41 5.17
CA ARG A 150 20.40 -7.31 4.89
C ARG A 150 20.17 -7.14 3.40
N ASN A 151 19.04 -7.66 2.93
CA ASN A 151 18.54 -7.42 1.58
C ASN A 151 17.43 -6.36 1.65
N ILE A 152 17.64 -5.25 0.96
CA ILE A 152 16.66 -4.15 0.88
C ILE A 152 16.17 -4.10 -0.56
N ASN A 153 14.92 -4.40 -0.79
CA ASN A 153 14.30 -4.41 -2.11
C ASN A 153 13.08 -3.50 -2.23
N ASN A 154 12.62 -2.93 -1.11
CA ASN A 154 11.55 -1.95 -1.13
C ASN A 154 11.65 -0.96 0.02
N LEU A 155 11.11 0.24 -0.17
CA LEU A 155 10.80 1.25 0.85
C LEU A 155 9.40 1.76 0.61
N ARG A 156 8.64 1.99 1.69
CA ARG A 156 7.23 2.37 1.59
C ARG A 156 6.88 3.54 2.49
N TYR A 157 6.05 4.43 1.99
CA TYR A 157 5.44 5.49 2.76
C TYR A 157 3.95 5.55 2.45
N ALA A 158 3.13 4.97 3.31
CA ALA A 158 1.69 4.75 3.08
C ALA A 158 1.45 3.93 1.79
N ASP A 159 0.87 4.52 0.80
CA ASP A 159 0.62 3.98 -0.54
C ASP A 159 1.82 4.12 -1.49
N ASP A 160 2.69 5.09 -1.31
CA ASP A 160 3.90 5.21 -2.10
C ASP A 160 4.86 4.04 -1.85
N THR A 161 5.23 3.33 -2.89
CA THR A 161 6.18 2.20 -2.83
C THR A 161 7.33 2.41 -3.79
N THR A 162 8.55 2.26 -3.30
CA THR A 162 9.75 2.23 -4.12
C THR A 162 10.33 0.83 -4.11
N LEU A 163 10.40 0.18 -5.27
CA LEU A 163 11.14 -1.08 -5.45
C LEU A 163 12.56 -0.76 -5.89
N MET A 164 13.52 -1.60 -5.49
CA MET A 164 14.92 -1.42 -5.86
C MET A 164 15.65 -2.77 -6.03
N ALA A 165 16.58 -2.80 -6.98
CA ALA A 165 17.40 -3.98 -7.26
C ALA A 165 18.75 -3.58 -7.88
N GLU A 166 19.72 -4.53 -7.92
CA GLU A 166 21.03 -4.34 -8.56
C GLU A 166 20.95 -4.48 -10.10
N SER A 167 19.87 -5.10 -10.65
CA SER A 167 19.64 -5.22 -12.10
C SER A 167 18.20 -4.90 -12.50
N GLU A 168 18.00 -4.59 -13.78
CA GLU A 168 16.68 -4.33 -14.34
C GLU A 168 15.79 -5.59 -14.35
N GLU A 169 16.39 -6.77 -14.59
CA GLU A 169 15.70 -8.06 -14.61
C GLU A 169 15.18 -8.41 -13.21
N GLU A 170 15.98 -8.20 -12.17
CA GLU A 170 15.56 -8.38 -10.79
C GLU A 170 14.42 -7.42 -10.45
N LEU A 171 14.52 -6.14 -10.83
CA LEU A 171 13.50 -5.14 -10.58
C LEU A 171 12.18 -5.51 -11.28
N LYS A 172 12.22 -5.96 -12.52
CA LYS A 172 11.04 -6.47 -13.24
C LYS A 172 10.41 -7.67 -12.54
N SER A 173 11.23 -8.59 -12.02
CA SER A 173 10.74 -9.74 -11.26
C SER A 173 9.99 -9.31 -10.00
N LEU A 174 10.51 -8.34 -9.23
CA LEU A 174 9.84 -7.79 -8.06
C LEU A 174 8.52 -7.12 -8.44
N LEU A 175 8.52 -6.32 -9.51
CA LEU A 175 7.34 -5.61 -9.99
C LEU A 175 6.22 -6.59 -10.41
N ILE A 176 6.56 -7.66 -11.13
CA ILE A 176 5.58 -8.69 -11.54
C ILE A 176 4.93 -9.32 -10.32
N LYS A 177 5.70 -9.72 -9.30
CA LYS A 177 5.17 -10.29 -8.06
C LYS A 177 4.20 -9.36 -7.35
N VAL A 178 4.55 -8.09 -7.20
CA VAL A 178 3.69 -7.08 -6.58
C VAL A 178 2.42 -6.88 -7.41
N LYS A 179 2.56 -6.79 -8.73
CA LYS A 179 1.43 -6.60 -9.65
C LYS A 179 0.44 -7.77 -9.57
N GLU A 180 0.91 -9.01 -9.71
CA GLU A 180 0.07 -10.21 -9.67
C GLU A 180 -0.70 -10.32 -8.35
N GLU A 181 -0.05 -10.10 -7.21
CA GLU A 181 -0.72 -10.17 -5.92
C GLU A 181 -1.70 -9.02 -5.72
N SER A 182 -1.36 -7.81 -6.16
CA SER A 182 -2.24 -6.65 -6.09
C SER A 182 -3.49 -6.83 -6.98
N GLU A 183 -3.34 -7.38 -8.18
CA GLU A 183 -4.46 -7.70 -9.07
C GLU A 183 -5.34 -8.81 -8.49
N ARG A 184 -4.75 -9.87 -7.94
CA ARG A 184 -5.46 -10.96 -7.27
C ARG A 184 -6.33 -10.42 -6.13
N LYS A 185 -5.87 -9.42 -5.42
CA LYS A 185 -6.61 -8.74 -4.35
C LYS A 185 -7.45 -7.56 -4.85
N SER A 186 -7.49 -7.29 -6.16
CA SER A 186 -8.22 -6.17 -6.78
C SER A 186 -7.76 -4.78 -6.32
N TRP A 187 -6.49 -4.63 -5.96
CA TRP A 187 -5.94 -3.35 -5.52
C TRP A 187 -5.42 -2.50 -6.70
N LEU A 188 -4.88 -3.11 -7.76
CA LEU A 188 -4.32 -2.42 -8.93
C LEU A 188 -5.27 -2.25 -10.12
N LYS A 189 -6.45 -2.86 -10.14
CA LYS A 189 -7.35 -2.80 -11.30
C LYS A 189 -7.79 -1.39 -11.73
N ALA A 190 -7.58 -0.38 -10.87
CA ALA A 190 -7.97 1.00 -11.17
C ALA A 190 -6.96 1.78 -12.03
N GLN A 191 -5.72 1.31 -12.19
CA GLN A 191 -4.68 2.07 -12.91
C GLN A 191 -4.64 1.82 -14.42
N HIS A 192 -5.13 0.67 -14.90
CA HIS A 192 -5.02 0.32 -16.34
C HIS A 192 -6.06 1.00 -17.23
N SER A 193 -7.16 1.54 -16.70
CA SER A 193 -8.21 2.18 -17.51
C SER A 193 -7.96 3.66 -17.81
N GLU A 194 -7.07 4.34 -17.10
CA GLU A 194 -6.79 5.77 -17.32
C GLU A 194 -5.56 6.03 -18.21
N ASN A 195 -4.65 5.06 -18.37
CA ASN A 195 -3.44 5.22 -19.18
C ASN A 195 -3.60 4.80 -20.65
N GLU A 196 -4.64 4.06 -21.03
CA GLU A 196 -4.88 3.69 -22.43
C GLU A 196 -5.50 4.83 -23.26
N ASP A 197 -6.17 5.81 -22.64
CA ASP A 197 -6.77 6.94 -23.35
C ASP A 197 -5.83 8.13 -23.64
N HIS A 198 -4.61 8.15 -23.09
CA HIS A 198 -3.63 9.20 -23.34
C HIS A 198 -2.46 8.82 -24.26
N GLY A 199 -2.48 7.60 -24.82
CA GLY A 199 -1.39 7.07 -25.68
C GLY A 199 -1.52 7.32 -27.17
N SER A 200 -2.54 8.02 -27.66
CA SER A 200 -2.73 8.25 -29.08
C SER A 200 -2.85 9.72 -29.46
N SER A 201 -1.75 10.45 -29.45
CA SER A 201 -1.47 11.55 -30.41
C SER A 201 -0.13 12.21 -30.14
N LEU A 202 0.93 11.61 -30.64
CA LEU A 202 2.15 12.33 -31.03
C LEU A 202 2.81 11.57 -32.20
N HIS A 203 2.13 11.62 -33.36
CA HIS A 203 2.81 11.51 -34.63
C HIS A 203 2.22 12.56 -35.57
N GLY A 204 3.04 13.52 -36.01
CA GLY A 204 2.69 14.37 -37.12
C GLY A 204 3.35 15.73 -37.16
N LYS A 205 4.49 15.76 -37.82
CA LYS A 205 5.18 16.82 -38.54
C LYS A 205 6.28 17.56 -37.85
#